data_b0b0690f62dfa48b6f0cc80f1edf71b4
#
_entry.id   b0b0690f62dfa48b6f0cc80f1edf71b4
#
_cell.length_a   1.000
_cell.length_b   1.000
_cell.length_c   1.000
_cell.angle_alpha   90.00
_cell.angle_beta   90.00
_cell.angle_gamma   90.00
#
_symmetry.space_group_name_H-M   'P 1'
#
loop_
_entity.id
_entity.type
_entity.pdbx_description
1 polymer ?
#
loop_
_entity_poly.entity_id
_entity_poly.type
_entity_poly.pdbx_seq_one_letter_code
_entity_poly.pdbx_strand_id
1 'polypeptide(L)'
;MTQPISMPWSSPAFGELPHRWQGVRMAAFPFTPRPGAVERILPPCMEPADGPGMVTLLSYPQTEFQHPFEEAVVMVPVRVDETLGNYIPYIYVTTDEALIPGREIAGFP
;
A
#
# COMPACT_ATOMS: atom_id res chain seq x y z
N MET A 1 -18.01 -9.04 23.00
CA MET A 1 -18.24 -8.37 21.70
C MET A 1 -17.04 -7.47 21.45
N THR A 2 -16.27 -7.75 20.41
CA THR A 2 -15.13 -6.92 20.04
C THR A 2 -15.63 -5.58 19.50
N GLN A 3 -14.93 -4.52 19.86
CA GLN A 3 -15.28 -3.17 19.42
C GLN A 3 -14.94 -3.02 17.92
N PRO A 4 -15.86 -2.58 17.05
CA PRO A 4 -15.53 -2.36 15.65
C PRO A 4 -14.47 -1.28 15.52
N ILE A 5 -13.54 -1.49 14.58
CA ILE A 5 -12.42 -0.60 14.31
C ILE A 5 -12.74 0.45 13.23
N SER A 6 -13.95 0.41 12.69
CA SER A 6 -14.40 1.38 11.68
C SER A 6 -15.87 1.73 11.89
N MET A 7 -16.25 2.89 11.37
CA MET A 7 -17.63 3.37 11.38
C MET A 7 -18.39 2.97 10.11
N PRO A 8 -19.72 2.92 10.15
CA PRO A 8 -20.54 3.07 11.38
C PRO A 8 -20.48 1.83 12.29
N TRP A 9 -20.69 2.04 13.57
CA TRP A 9 -20.60 0.99 14.59
C TRP A 9 -21.40 -0.28 14.28
N SER A 10 -22.62 -0.12 13.80
CA SER A 10 -23.52 -1.24 13.47
C SER A 10 -23.26 -1.89 12.11
N SER A 11 -22.44 -1.28 11.28
CA SER A 11 -22.10 -1.77 9.95
C SER A 11 -20.73 -1.23 9.52
N PRO A 12 -19.65 -1.74 10.14
CA PRO A 12 -18.31 -1.25 9.88
C PRO A 12 -17.90 -1.44 8.41
N ALA A 13 -17.07 -0.55 7.91
CA ALA A 13 -16.63 -0.55 6.51
C ALA A 13 -15.72 -1.73 6.15
N PHE A 14 -15.10 -2.37 7.14
CA PHE A 14 -14.28 -3.56 6.97
C PHE A 14 -14.35 -4.47 8.20
N GLY A 15 -14.02 -5.76 8.02
CA GLY A 15 -14.05 -6.76 9.08
C GLY A 15 -12.92 -6.61 10.10
N GLU A 16 -12.99 -7.40 11.14
CA GLU A 16 -11.96 -7.44 12.19
C GLU A 16 -10.62 -7.98 11.67
N LEU A 17 -9.53 -7.48 12.26
CA LEU A 17 -8.17 -7.97 11.97
C LEU A 17 -7.86 -9.26 12.75
N PRO A 18 -6.97 -10.11 12.23
CA PRO A 18 -6.21 -9.95 10.99
C PRO A 18 -7.01 -10.35 9.74
N HIS A 19 -6.77 -9.64 8.65
CA HIS A 19 -7.27 -10.05 7.33
C HIS A 19 -6.27 -11.01 6.69
N ARG A 20 -6.75 -12.10 6.11
CA ARG A 20 -5.91 -13.11 5.46
C ARG A 20 -6.17 -13.18 3.96
N TRP A 21 -5.09 -13.37 3.23
CA TRP A 21 -5.14 -13.59 1.78
C TRP A 21 -4.40 -14.88 1.44
N GLN A 22 -4.89 -15.59 0.43
CA GLN A 22 -4.27 -16.84 -0.03
C GLN A 22 -4.05 -16.78 -1.54
N GLY A 23 -3.00 -17.46 -1.99
CA GLY A 23 -2.71 -17.57 -3.42
C GLY A 23 -2.26 -16.24 -4.06
N VAL A 24 -1.74 -15.30 -3.28
CA VAL A 24 -1.27 -14.01 -3.79
C VAL A 24 -0.18 -14.22 -4.83
N ARG A 25 -0.34 -13.57 -5.98
CA ARG A 25 0.67 -13.54 -7.04
C ARG A 25 1.20 -12.14 -7.20
N MET A 26 2.50 -12.04 -7.45
CA MET A 26 3.18 -10.76 -7.56
C MET A 26 4.15 -10.76 -8.73
N ALA A 27 4.18 -9.64 -9.46
CA ALA A 27 5.21 -9.32 -10.44
C ALA A 27 5.82 -7.97 -10.06
N ALA A 28 7.15 -7.90 -10.02
CA ALA A 28 7.88 -6.70 -9.64
C ALA A 28 8.80 -6.26 -10.77
N PHE A 29 8.77 -4.97 -11.11
CA PHE A 29 9.52 -4.35 -12.21
C PHE A 29 10.36 -3.21 -11.66
N PRO A 30 11.69 -3.36 -11.59
CA PRO A 30 12.57 -2.25 -11.21
C PRO A 30 12.64 -1.20 -12.30
N PHE A 31 12.77 0.07 -11.91
CA PHE A 31 12.99 1.18 -12.82
C PHE A 31 13.96 2.20 -12.24
N THR A 32 14.60 2.97 -13.11
CA THR A 32 15.46 4.08 -12.69
C THR A 32 14.67 5.39 -12.83
N PRO A 33 14.37 6.09 -11.73
CA PRO A 33 13.73 7.39 -11.80
C PRO A 33 14.60 8.41 -12.54
N ARG A 34 13.97 9.36 -13.21
CA ARG A 34 14.69 10.50 -13.77
C ARG A 34 15.29 11.34 -12.62
N PRO A 35 16.47 11.96 -12.83
CA PRO A 35 17.03 12.86 -11.83
C PRO A 35 16.04 13.94 -11.37
N GLY A 36 15.93 14.14 -10.07
CA GLY A 36 15.01 15.09 -9.45
C GLY A 36 13.53 14.68 -9.45
N ALA A 37 13.18 13.51 -9.97
CA ALA A 37 11.78 13.08 -10.00
C ALA A 37 11.29 12.62 -8.64
N VAL A 38 12.13 11.93 -7.88
CA VAL A 38 11.79 11.41 -6.56
C VAL A 38 11.63 12.57 -5.56
N GLU A 39 12.57 13.51 -5.58
CA GLU A 39 12.56 14.67 -4.68
C GLU A 39 11.27 15.48 -4.77
N ARG A 40 10.66 15.55 -5.97
CA ARG A 40 9.42 16.33 -6.18
C ARG A 40 8.18 15.70 -5.56
N ILE A 41 8.22 14.42 -5.25
CA ILE A 41 7.06 13.69 -4.72
C ILE A 41 7.21 13.31 -3.25
N LEU A 42 8.39 13.54 -2.66
CA LEU A 42 8.63 13.19 -1.27
C LEU A 42 8.08 14.24 -0.31
N PRO A 43 7.52 13.81 0.83
CA PRO A 43 7.24 14.69 1.96
C PRO A 43 8.55 15.30 2.52
N PRO A 44 8.47 16.47 3.17
CA PRO A 44 9.66 17.16 3.69
C PRO A 44 10.50 16.37 4.70
N CYS A 45 9.91 15.36 5.33
CA CYS A 45 10.60 14.51 6.31
C CYS A 45 11.40 13.35 5.68
N MET A 46 11.37 13.21 4.35
CA MET A 46 12.01 12.10 3.63
C MET A 46 13.06 12.63 2.66
N GLU A 47 14.15 11.88 2.55
CA GLU A 47 15.20 12.10 1.57
C GLU A 47 15.27 10.92 0.59
N PRO A 48 15.58 11.16 -0.70
CA PRO A 48 15.84 10.07 -1.63
C PRO A 48 17.00 9.20 -1.15
N ALA A 49 16.88 7.90 -1.32
CA ALA A 49 17.97 6.95 -1.11
C ALA A 49 18.41 6.34 -2.44
N ASP A 50 19.64 5.81 -2.47
CA ASP A 50 20.17 5.14 -3.65
C ASP A 50 19.41 3.84 -3.91
N GLY A 51 19.22 3.53 -5.20
CA GLY A 51 18.60 2.30 -5.65
C GLY A 51 17.49 2.53 -6.66
N PRO A 52 17.01 1.45 -7.28
CA PRO A 52 15.91 1.52 -8.22
C PRO A 52 14.58 1.77 -7.50
N GLY A 53 13.66 2.43 -8.21
CA GLY A 53 12.25 2.36 -7.87
C GLY A 53 11.69 1.00 -8.28
N MET A 54 10.48 0.69 -7.82
CA MET A 54 9.82 -0.58 -8.09
C MET A 54 8.36 -0.34 -8.43
N VAL A 55 7.89 -0.92 -9.53
CA VAL A 55 6.47 -1.11 -9.79
C VAL A 55 6.12 -2.54 -9.47
N THR A 56 5.14 -2.74 -8.60
CA THR A 56 4.69 -4.08 -8.22
C THR A 56 3.22 -4.24 -8.58
N LEU A 57 2.90 -5.32 -9.27
CA LEU A 57 1.54 -5.72 -9.58
C LEU A 57 1.20 -6.97 -8.75
N LEU A 58 0.08 -6.92 -8.04
CA LEU A 58 -0.35 -7.99 -7.17
C LEU A 58 -1.77 -8.43 -7.52
N SER A 59 -2.03 -9.72 -7.36
CA SER A 59 -3.36 -10.31 -7.50
C SER A 59 -3.69 -11.07 -6.22
N TYR A 60 -4.83 -10.75 -5.63
CA TYR A 60 -5.35 -11.35 -4.40
C TYR A 60 -6.61 -12.16 -4.73
N PRO A 61 -6.47 -13.42 -5.19
CA PRO A 61 -7.59 -14.22 -5.67
C PRO A 61 -8.49 -14.76 -4.55
N GLN A 62 -7.98 -14.88 -3.34
CA GLN A 62 -8.71 -15.36 -2.18
C GLN A 62 -8.47 -14.45 -0.98
N THR A 63 -9.54 -13.81 -0.53
CA THR A 63 -9.51 -12.83 0.56
C THR A 63 -10.58 -13.17 1.59
N GLU A 64 -10.30 -12.84 2.86
CA GLU A 64 -11.31 -12.81 3.90
C GLU A 64 -11.98 -11.44 3.93
N PHE A 65 -13.31 -11.40 4.08
CA PHE A 65 -14.13 -10.19 4.23
C PHE A 65 -14.09 -9.20 3.06
N GLN A 66 -13.50 -9.59 1.94
CA GLN A 66 -13.37 -8.75 0.74
C GLN A 66 -13.61 -9.60 -0.51
N HIS A 67 -13.99 -8.95 -1.60
CA HIS A 67 -13.92 -9.57 -2.92
C HIS A 67 -12.46 -9.70 -3.38
N PRO A 68 -12.14 -10.67 -4.25
CA PRO A 68 -10.84 -10.71 -4.92
C PRO A 68 -10.52 -9.38 -5.57
N PHE A 69 -9.27 -8.93 -5.47
CA PHE A 69 -8.84 -7.65 -6.04
C PHE A 69 -7.43 -7.72 -6.58
N GLU A 70 -7.08 -6.71 -7.34
CA GLU A 70 -5.74 -6.51 -7.86
C GLU A 70 -5.19 -5.17 -7.39
N GLU A 71 -3.87 -5.07 -7.33
CA GLU A 71 -3.17 -3.91 -6.80
C GLU A 71 -1.97 -3.55 -7.67
N ALA A 72 -1.77 -2.26 -7.89
CA ALA A 72 -0.56 -1.71 -8.50
C ALA A 72 0.08 -0.73 -7.54
N VAL A 73 1.35 -0.96 -7.22
CA VAL A 73 2.12 -0.17 -6.26
C VAL A 73 3.36 0.40 -6.91
N VAL A 74 3.61 1.68 -6.71
CA VAL A 74 4.90 2.31 -7.04
C VAL A 74 5.65 2.58 -5.74
N MET A 75 6.89 2.12 -5.66
CA MET A 75 7.75 2.33 -4.50
C MET A 75 9.04 3.01 -4.92
N VAL A 76 9.53 3.92 -4.09
CA VAL A 76 10.84 4.56 -4.28
C VAL A 76 11.65 4.45 -2.99
N PRO A 77 12.97 4.18 -3.08
CA PRO A 77 13.82 4.10 -1.89
C PRO A 77 14.01 5.48 -1.26
N VAL A 78 13.87 5.51 0.06
CA VAL A 78 13.98 6.75 0.85
C VAL A 78 14.72 6.51 2.15
N ARG A 79 15.13 7.62 2.76
CA ARG A 79 15.67 7.65 4.12
C ARG A 79 14.86 8.62 4.96
N VAL A 80 14.53 8.21 6.17
CA VAL A 80 13.97 9.05 7.22
C VAL A 80 14.95 8.98 8.39
N ASP A 81 15.58 10.09 8.72
CA ASP A 81 16.72 10.11 9.65
C ASP A 81 17.79 9.10 9.22
N GLU A 82 18.09 8.10 10.05
CA GLU A 82 19.05 7.03 9.75
C GLU A 82 18.40 5.75 9.21
N THR A 83 17.08 5.74 9.05
CA THR A 83 16.33 4.54 8.63
C THR A 83 16.10 4.54 7.13
N LEU A 84 16.54 3.47 6.47
CA LEU A 84 16.23 3.21 5.07
C LEU A 84 14.90 2.49 4.92
N GLY A 85 14.14 2.85 3.91
CA GLY A 85 12.85 2.24 3.61
C GLY A 85 12.38 2.54 2.20
N ASN A 86 11.15 2.18 1.93
CA ASN A 86 10.48 2.50 0.68
C ASN A 86 9.26 3.38 0.95
N TYR A 87 9.15 4.46 0.22
CA TYR A 87 7.94 5.29 0.20
C TYR A 87 7.04 4.86 -0.95
N ILE A 88 5.75 4.81 -0.68
CA ILE A 88 4.73 4.47 -1.67
C ILE A 88 3.97 5.74 -2.05
N PRO A 89 4.37 6.46 -3.12
CA PRO A 89 3.64 7.62 -3.59
C PRO A 89 2.33 7.29 -4.27
N TYR A 90 2.24 6.09 -4.87
CA TYR A 90 1.07 5.66 -5.64
C TYR A 90 0.74 4.21 -5.35
N ILE A 91 -0.51 3.96 -5.03
CA ILE A 91 -1.09 2.63 -4.90
C ILE A 91 -2.52 2.67 -5.43
N TYR A 92 -2.86 1.71 -6.24
CA TYR A 92 -4.18 1.57 -6.86
C TYR A 92 -4.70 0.18 -6.61
N VAL A 93 -5.96 0.08 -6.25
CA VAL A 93 -6.67 -1.19 -6.05
C VAL A 93 -7.96 -1.22 -6.86
N THR A 94 -8.43 -2.40 -7.19
CA THR A 94 -9.60 -2.57 -8.06
C THR A 94 -10.93 -2.56 -7.31
N THR A 95 -10.91 -2.53 -5.98
CA THR A 95 -12.15 -2.52 -5.17
C THR A 95 -12.08 -1.49 -4.03
N ASP A 96 -13.21 -0.91 -3.68
CA ASP A 96 -13.33 -0.01 -2.52
C ASP A 96 -13.09 -0.75 -1.21
N GLU A 97 -13.45 -2.03 -1.15
CA GLU A 97 -13.24 -2.89 0.01
C GLU A 97 -11.76 -3.09 0.35
N ALA A 98 -10.88 -3.03 -0.65
CA ALA A 98 -9.43 -3.03 -0.45
C ALA A 98 -8.90 -1.63 -0.15
N LEU A 99 -9.46 -0.60 -0.79
CA LEU A 99 -9.06 0.80 -0.61
C LEU A 99 -9.25 1.29 0.82
N ILE A 100 -10.44 1.06 1.39
CA ILE A 100 -10.81 1.60 2.70
C ILE A 100 -9.86 1.10 3.81
N PRO A 101 -9.67 -0.21 4.04
CA PRO A 101 -8.74 -0.67 5.07
C PRO A 101 -7.29 -0.32 4.77
N GLY A 102 -6.90 -0.23 3.50
CA GLY A 102 -5.55 0.22 3.12
C GLY A 102 -5.27 1.64 3.62
N ARG A 103 -6.21 2.54 3.48
CA ARG A 103 -6.09 3.93 3.97
C ARG A 103 -6.27 4.03 5.48
N GLU A 104 -7.30 3.40 6.03
CA GLU A 104 -7.68 3.55 7.45
C GLU A 104 -6.74 2.82 8.42
N ILE A 105 -6.21 1.66 8.02
CA ILE A 105 -5.37 0.82 8.89
C ILE A 105 -3.89 1.02 8.57
N ALA A 106 -3.52 0.90 7.30
CA ALA A 106 -2.12 0.91 6.87
C ALA A 106 -1.59 2.31 6.53
N GLY A 107 -2.45 3.30 6.37
CA GLY A 107 -2.06 4.67 6.02
C GLY A 107 -1.52 4.82 4.59
N PHE A 108 -1.92 3.95 3.68
CA PHE A 108 -1.56 4.07 2.27
C PHE A 108 -2.23 5.28 1.61
N PRO A 109 -1.62 5.85 0.58
CA PRO A 109 -2.15 7.01 -0.12
C PRO A 109 -3.46 6.74 -0.85
#